data_5f8491b5fef1b2247b72228d4656c80f
#
_entry.id   5f8491b5fef1b2247b72228d4656c80f
#
_cell.length_a   1.000
_cell.length_b   1.000
_cell.length_c   1.000
_cell.angle_alpha   90.00
_cell.angle_beta   90.00
_cell.angle_gamma   90.00
#
_symmetry.space_group_name_H-M   'P 1'
#
loop_
_entity.id
_entity.type
_entity.pdbx_description
1 polymer ?
#
loop_
_entity_poly.entity_id
_entity_poly.type
_entity_poly.pdbx_seq_one_letter_code
_entity_poly.pdbx_strand_id
1 'polypeptide(L)'
;MGMRSLFAGALIALLALPAAAQNAPQSTPTRIRGTVEKLDGQTLTVKSREGPELTIVLAPDFAVSAVVKKSLADVKSGDFVGVASTKGTDGKLHALEVLIFPEAMRGTGEGERPWDLTPDSLMTNATVSGITGAPQGQALKVTYKGGESEIIVAPNIPIVTFGPGDASLLKPGAAIITVASKKPDGSLSATRVTAEKDGVKPPM
;
A
#
# COMPACT_ATOMS: atom_id res chain seq x y z
N MET A 1 -60.49 48.41 43.30
CA MET A 1 -60.79 47.93 41.93
C MET A 1 -59.44 47.65 41.30
N GLY A 2 -59.06 46.34 41.29
CA GLY A 2 -57.77 45.93 40.78
C GLY A 2 -57.96 44.84 39.71
N MET A 3 -57.49 45.15 38.55
CA MET A 3 -57.57 44.26 37.37
C MET A 3 -56.30 43.43 37.30
N ARG A 4 -56.44 42.10 37.52
CA ARG A 4 -55.34 41.14 37.41
C ARG A 4 -55.25 40.67 35.96
N SER A 5 -54.13 41.04 35.29
CA SER A 5 -53.79 40.53 33.94
C SER A 5 -53.00 39.24 34.08
N LEU A 6 -53.54 38.15 33.56
CA LEU A 6 -52.88 36.85 33.41
C LEU A 6 -52.09 36.82 32.10
N PHE A 7 -50.76 36.75 32.19
CA PHE A 7 -49.91 36.40 31.06
C PHE A 7 -49.77 34.88 30.94
N ALA A 8 -50.31 34.33 29.89
CA ALA A 8 -50.11 32.95 29.50
C ALA A 8 -48.82 32.88 28.68
N GLY A 9 -47.74 32.33 29.27
CA GLY A 9 -46.52 32.03 28.58
C GLY A 9 -46.62 30.71 27.80
N ALA A 10 -46.56 30.77 26.47
CA ALA A 10 -46.47 29.60 25.62
C ALA A 10 -45.03 29.08 25.60
N LEU A 11 -44.80 27.89 26.15
CA LEU A 11 -43.52 27.18 26.16
C LEU A 11 -43.39 26.42 24.82
N ILE A 12 -42.56 26.91 23.88
CA ILE A 12 -42.26 26.23 22.65
C ILE A 12 -41.14 25.25 22.96
N ALA A 13 -41.46 23.96 23.03
CA ALA A 13 -40.48 22.87 23.12
C ALA A 13 -39.86 22.61 21.73
N LEU A 14 -38.63 23.04 21.52
CA LEU A 14 -37.83 22.62 20.35
C LEU A 14 -37.45 21.16 20.50
N LEU A 15 -38.09 20.28 19.74
CA LEU A 15 -37.66 18.89 19.55
C LEU A 15 -36.39 18.88 18.68
N ALA A 16 -35.22 18.73 19.30
CA ALA A 16 -33.98 18.44 18.60
C ALA A 16 -34.02 16.97 18.13
N LEU A 17 -34.21 16.75 16.82
CA LEU A 17 -34.03 15.45 16.19
C LEU A 17 -32.54 15.11 16.19
N PRO A 18 -32.12 13.91 16.69
CA PRO A 18 -30.75 13.48 16.54
C PRO A 18 -30.47 13.25 15.06
N ALA A 19 -29.53 13.97 14.49
CA ALA A 19 -28.96 13.68 13.17
C ALA A 19 -28.26 12.31 13.28
N ALA A 20 -28.87 11.26 12.77
CA ALA A 20 -28.22 9.98 12.57
C ALA A 20 -27.09 10.20 11.56
N ALA A 21 -25.85 10.26 12.05
CA ALA A 21 -24.69 10.23 11.19
C ALA A 21 -24.72 8.89 10.45
N GLN A 22 -25.07 8.92 9.17
CA GLN A 22 -24.99 7.77 8.28
C GLN A 22 -23.51 7.43 8.13
N ASN A 23 -23.07 6.39 8.85
CA ASN A 23 -21.79 5.73 8.56
C ASN A 23 -21.87 5.22 7.12
N ALA A 24 -21.24 5.94 6.18
CA ALA A 24 -21.02 5.42 4.84
C ALA A 24 -20.26 4.09 4.97
N PRO A 25 -20.67 3.03 4.27
CA PRO A 25 -19.99 1.74 4.34
C PRO A 25 -18.53 1.93 3.97
N GLN A 26 -17.65 1.69 4.93
CA GLN A 26 -16.20 1.81 4.73
C GLN A 26 -15.78 0.68 3.77
N SER A 27 -15.33 1.07 2.58
CA SER A 27 -14.73 0.14 1.64
C SER A 27 -13.41 -0.37 2.21
N THR A 28 -13.31 -1.69 2.42
CA THR A 28 -12.06 -2.30 2.90
C THR A 28 -11.06 -2.36 1.75
N PRO A 29 -9.90 -1.70 1.86
CA PRO A 29 -8.87 -1.79 0.84
C PRO A 29 -8.33 -3.22 0.75
N THR A 30 -8.35 -3.80 -0.43
CA THR A 30 -7.81 -5.14 -0.71
C THR A 30 -6.60 -5.02 -1.62
N ARG A 31 -5.47 -5.58 -1.21
CA ARG A 31 -4.30 -5.68 -2.07
C ARG A 31 -4.50 -6.82 -3.05
N ILE A 32 -4.29 -6.53 -4.32
CA ILE A 32 -4.41 -7.50 -5.40
C ILE A 32 -3.07 -7.58 -6.12
N ARG A 33 -2.54 -8.78 -6.20
CA ARG A 33 -1.38 -9.14 -7.01
C ARG A 33 -1.81 -10.14 -8.06
N GLY A 34 -1.31 -9.98 -9.27
CA GLY A 34 -1.69 -10.90 -10.33
C GLY A 34 -1.08 -10.53 -11.66
N THR A 35 -1.58 -11.18 -12.68
CA THR A 35 -1.17 -10.99 -14.07
C THR A 35 -2.32 -10.42 -14.86
N VAL A 36 -2.07 -9.39 -15.64
CA VAL A 36 -3.06 -8.78 -16.54
C VAL A 36 -3.49 -9.81 -17.58
N GLU A 37 -4.78 -10.01 -17.72
CA GLU A 37 -5.35 -10.76 -18.84
C GLU A 37 -5.85 -9.81 -19.92
N LYS A 38 -6.48 -8.70 -19.54
CA LYS A 38 -7.02 -7.72 -20.47
C LYS A 38 -7.19 -6.35 -19.79
N LEU A 39 -6.97 -5.30 -20.57
CA LEU A 39 -7.44 -3.95 -20.27
C LEU A 39 -8.40 -3.51 -21.39
N ASP A 40 -9.63 -3.14 -21.03
CA ASP A 40 -10.66 -2.68 -21.96
C ASP A 40 -11.24 -1.36 -21.43
N GLY A 41 -10.79 -0.24 -22.00
CA GLY A 41 -11.08 1.08 -21.45
C GLY A 41 -10.60 1.22 -20.01
N GLN A 42 -11.52 1.28 -19.06
CA GLN A 42 -11.24 1.35 -17.62
C GLN A 42 -11.44 0.00 -16.90
N THR A 43 -11.74 -1.06 -17.62
CA THR A 43 -11.96 -2.38 -17.05
C THR A 43 -10.70 -3.22 -17.17
N LEU A 44 -10.05 -3.47 -16.03
CA LEU A 44 -8.87 -4.30 -15.93
C LEU A 44 -9.25 -5.69 -15.44
N THR A 45 -8.99 -6.71 -16.25
CA THR A 45 -9.13 -8.13 -15.87
C THR A 45 -7.77 -8.68 -15.47
N VAL A 46 -7.70 -9.30 -14.30
CA VAL A 46 -6.47 -9.79 -13.67
C VAL A 46 -6.67 -11.22 -13.19
N LYS A 47 -5.78 -12.10 -13.58
CA LYS A 47 -5.59 -13.41 -12.92
C LYS A 47 -4.89 -13.16 -11.60
N SER A 48 -5.62 -13.29 -10.49
CA SER A 48 -5.05 -13.10 -9.15
C SER A 48 -4.02 -14.18 -8.81
N ARG A 49 -3.03 -13.83 -8.02
CA ARG A 49 -2.07 -14.78 -7.46
C ARG A 49 -2.76 -15.88 -6.63
N GLU A 50 -3.87 -15.54 -5.98
CA GLU A 50 -4.69 -16.46 -5.20
C GLU A 50 -5.56 -17.41 -6.06
N GLY A 51 -5.55 -17.23 -7.38
CA GLY A 51 -6.19 -18.10 -8.35
C GLY A 51 -7.43 -17.58 -9.07
N PRO A 52 -8.37 -16.82 -8.44
CA PRO A 52 -9.54 -16.33 -9.15
C PRO A 52 -9.19 -15.21 -10.15
N GLU A 53 -10.00 -15.13 -11.21
CA GLU A 53 -10.03 -13.97 -12.08
C GLU A 53 -10.81 -12.83 -11.38
N LEU A 54 -10.27 -11.64 -11.45
CA LEU A 54 -10.83 -10.44 -10.84
C LEU A 54 -11.02 -9.35 -11.90
N THR A 55 -12.18 -8.70 -11.85
CA THR A 55 -12.46 -7.50 -12.64
C THR A 55 -12.35 -6.26 -11.76
N ILE A 56 -11.50 -5.33 -12.15
CA ILE A 56 -11.21 -4.09 -11.42
C ILE A 56 -11.59 -2.91 -12.31
N VAL A 57 -12.46 -2.05 -11.83
CA VAL A 57 -12.81 -0.80 -12.52
C VAL A 57 -11.79 0.28 -12.11
N LEU A 58 -11.01 0.75 -13.07
CA LEU A 58 -10.07 1.84 -12.86
C LEU A 58 -10.77 3.18 -12.87
N ALA A 59 -10.33 4.11 -12.04
CA ALA A 59 -10.83 5.49 -12.07
C ALA A 59 -10.52 6.16 -13.43
N PRO A 60 -11.29 7.18 -13.88
CA PRO A 60 -11.01 7.86 -15.13
C PRO A 60 -9.60 8.46 -15.24
N ASP A 61 -9.06 8.87 -14.11
CA ASP A 61 -7.74 9.49 -13.92
C ASP A 61 -6.72 8.54 -13.26
N PHE A 62 -6.91 7.22 -13.43
CA PHE A 62 -6.01 6.25 -12.82
C PHE A 62 -4.55 6.47 -13.24
N ALA A 63 -3.64 6.26 -12.29
CA ALA A 63 -2.22 6.36 -12.53
C ALA A 63 -1.57 4.97 -12.62
N VAL A 64 -0.63 4.81 -13.54
CA VAL A 64 0.21 3.62 -13.63
C VAL A 64 1.64 3.99 -13.27
N SER A 65 2.24 3.23 -12.34
CA SER A 65 3.66 3.30 -12.02
C SER A 65 4.37 2.08 -12.59
N ALA A 66 5.57 2.27 -13.10
CA ALA A 66 6.45 1.19 -13.49
C ALA A 66 7.34 0.77 -12.33
N VAL A 67 7.79 -0.49 -12.32
CA VAL A 67 8.86 -0.94 -11.45
C VAL A 67 10.19 -0.81 -12.18
N VAL A 68 11.19 -0.26 -11.52
CA VAL A 68 12.54 -0.05 -12.04
C VAL A 68 13.54 -0.78 -11.15
N LYS A 69 14.38 -1.62 -11.76
CA LYS A 69 15.44 -2.34 -11.05
C LYS A 69 16.47 -1.37 -10.47
N LYS A 70 16.87 -1.67 -9.25
CA LYS A 70 17.95 -1.02 -8.52
C LYS A 70 18.94 -2.07 -8.02
N SER A 71 20.00 -1.59 -7.41
CA SER A 71 21.02 -2.41 -6.76
C SER A 71 21.18 -2.02 -5.30
N LEU A 72 21.85 -2.84 -4.52
CA LEU A 72 22.16 -2.53 -3.12
C LEU A 72 23.04 -1.28 -2.97
N ALA A 73 23.87 -0.98 -3.96
CA ALA A 73 24.68 0.23 -4.00
C ALA A 73 23.85 1.53 -4.20
N ASP A 74 22.61 1.41 -4.66
CA ASP A 74 21.69 2.54 -4.80
C ASP A 74 20.99 2.90 -3.48
N VAL A 75 21.00 1.99 -2.49
CA VAL A 75 20.44 2.26 -1.15
C VAL A 75 21.41 3.11 -0.36
N LYS A 76 20.95 4.23 0.16
CA LYS A 76 21.78 5.21 0.91
C LYS A 76 21.18 5.50 2.28
N SER A 77 22.02 5.91 3.21
CA SER A 77 21.56 6.47 4.48
C SER A 77 20.68 7.69 4.19
N GLY A 78 19.55 7.77 4.87
CA GLY A 78 18.51 8.77 4.65
C GLY A 78 17.42 8.34 3.68
N ASP A 79 17.59 7.31 2.87
CA ASP A 79 16.53 6.80 2.00
C ASP A 79 15.34 6.27 2.83
N PHE A 80 14.13 6.44 2.31
CA PHE A 80 12.96 5.77 2.83
C PHE A 80 12.72 4.50 2.03
N VAL A 81 12.72 3.35 2.73
CA VAL A 81 12.63 2.03 2.11
C VAL A 81 11.46 1.21 2.66
N GLY A 82 10.92 0.33 1.83
CA GLY A 82 10.05 -0.75 2.25
C GLY A 82 10.80 -2.07 2.11
N VAL A 83 10.94 -2.81 3.21
CA VAL A 83 11.63 -4.10 3.19
C VAL A 83 10.66 -5.20 3.58
N ALA A 84 10.38 -6.09 2.65
CA ALA A 84 9.75 -7.36 2.97
C ALA A 84 10.81 -8.30 3.52
N SER A 85 10.60 -8.87 4.69
CA SER A 85 11.60 -9.72 5.38
C SER A 85 10.95 -10.89 6.12
N THR A 86 11.76 -11.91 6.42
CA THR A 86 11.41 -13.01 7.31
C THR A 86 12.46 -13.17 8.39
N LYS A 87 12.07 -13.73 9.53
CA LYS A 87 13.02 -14.06 10.60
C LYS A 87 13.74 -15.35 10.25
N GLY A 88 15.06 -15.28 10.16
CA GLY A 88 15.92 -16.44 9.93
C GLY A 88 16.12 -17.30 11.19
N THR A 89 16.77 -18.46 11.01
CA THR A 89 17.15 -19.37 12.11
C THR A 89 18.19 -18.75 13.05
N ASP A 90 18.92 -17.76 12.58
CA ASP A 90 19.87 -16.95 13.36
C ASP A 90 19.17 -15.86 14.22
N GLY A 91 17.84 -15.80 14.15
CA GLY A 91 17.02 -14.83 14.87
C GLY A 91 17.00 -13.44 14.26
N LYS A 92 17.70 -13.21 13.13
CA LYS A 92 17.74 -11.92 12.43
C LYS A 92 16.67 -11.84 11.35
N LEU A 93 16.36 -10.62 10.94
CA LEU A 93 15.51 -10.37 9.78
C LEU A 93 16.34 -10.47 8.50
N HIS A 94 15.86 -11.23 7.54
CA HIS A 94 16.45 -11.39 6.22
C HIS A 94 15.49 -10.85 5.18
N ALA A 95 15.98 -9.91 4.36
CA ALA A 95 15.18 -9.31 3.29
C ALA A 95 14.80 -10.35 2.24
N LEU A 96 13.56 -10.31 1.80
CA LEU A 96 13.04 -10.98 0.62
C LEU A 96 13.07 -10.04 -0.58
N GLU A 97 12.88 -8.74 -0.30
CA GLU A 97 12.84 -7.69 -1.30
C GLU A 97 13.03 -6.31 -0.64
N VAL A 98 13.59 -5.36 -1.37
CA VAL A 98 13.74 -3.96 -0.94
C VAL A 98 13.14 -3.03 -1.99
N LEU A 99 12.23 -2.17 -1.57
CA LEU A 99 11.68 -1.05 -2.34
C LEU A 99 12.31 0.25 -1.84
N ILE A 100 13.01 0.98 -2.70
CA ILE A 100 13.43 2.36 -2.42
C ILE A 100 12.27 3.26 -2.83
N PHE A 101 11.63 3.93 -1.90
CA PHE A 101 10.55 4.87 -2.22
C PHE A 101 11.09 6.14 -2.86
N PRO A 102 10.44 6.67 -3.92
CA PRO A 102 10.67 8.04 -4.34
C PRO A 102 10.40 9.01 -3.19
N GLU A 103 11.15 10.12 -3.13
CA GLU A 103 11.05 11.08 -2.02
C GLU A 103 9.61 11.60 -1.79
N ALA A 104 8.85 11.79 -2.87
CA ALA A 104 7.43 12.18 -2.78
C ALA A 104 6.53 11.16 -2.06
N MET A 105 7.01 9.95 -1.84
CA MET A 105 6.31 8.87 -1.14
C MET A 105 6.87 8.58 0.26
N ARG A 106 7.81 9.40 0.74
CA ARG A 106 8.37 9.27 2.09
C ARG A 106 7.27 9.24 3.14
N GLY A 107 7.40 8.35 4.14
CA GLY A 107 6.42 8.17 5.21
C GLY A 107 5.24 7.27 4.85
N THR A 108 5.12 6.82 3.59
CA THR A 108 4.03 5.93 3.18
C THR A 108 4.04 4.63 3.99
N GLY A 109 3.00 4.42 4.79
CA GLY A 109 2.83 3.22 5.61
C GLY A 109 4.00 2.94 6.55
N GLU A 110 4.64 3.99 7.11
CA GLU A 110 5.77 3.89 8.02
C GLU A 110 5.47 2.96 9.20
N GLY A 111 6.44 2.13 9.56
CA GLY A 111 6.37 1.15 10.64
C GLY A 111 6.60 -0.28 10.18
N GLU A 112 6.54 -1.20 11.15
CA GLU A 112 6.65 -2.64 10.93
C GLU A 112 5.31 -3.32 11.15
N ARG A 113 4.95 -4.29 10.30
CA ARG A 113 3.68 -4.99 10.33
C ARG A 113 3.75 -6.36 9.65
N PRO A 114 2.86 -7.30 9.99
CA PRO A 114 2.71 -8.55 9.24
C PRO A 114 2.47 -8.28 7.74
N TRP A 115 3.05 -9.15 6.91
CA TRP A 115 2.99 -9.05 5.46
C TRP A 115 2.52 -10.37 4.85
N ASP A 116 1.97 -10.28 3.65
CA ASP A 116 1.32 -11.40 2.95
C ASP A 116 2.17 -11.96 1.79
N LEU A 117 3.48 -11.67 1.77
CA LEU A 117 4.36 -12.19 0.73
C LEU A 117 4.62 -13.68 0.90
N THR A 118 4.99 -14.07 2.11
CA THR A 118 5.14 -15.47 2.56
C THR A 118 4.56 -15.59 3.97
N PRO A 119 4.26 -16.81 4.45
CA PRO A 119 3.96 -17.02 5.86
C PRO A 119 5.03 -16.37 6.74
N ASP A 120 4.61 -15.72 7.82
CA ASP A 120 5.49 -15.05 8.81
C ASP A 120 6.35 -13.91 8.26
N SER A 121 6.06 -13.41 7.05
CA SER A 121 6.76 -12.24 6.53
C SER A 121 6.29 -10.94 7.18
N LEU A 122 7.23 -10.00 7.27
CA LEU A 122 7.04 -8.65 7.80
C LEU A 122 7.32 -7.64 6.70
N MET A 123 6.61 -6.51 6.74
CA MET A 123 6.90 -5.32 5.96
C MET A 123 7.37 -4.21 6.91
N THR A 124 8.59 -3.74 6.71
CA THR A 124 9.15 -2.62 7.44
C THR A 124 9.34 -1.44 6.49
N ASN A 125 8.51 -0.40 6.63
CA ASN A 125 8.67 0.87 5.91
C ASN A 125 9.35 1.87 6.85
N ALA A 126 10.56 2.29 6.50
CA ALA A 126 11.42 2.99 7.44
C ALA A 126 12.48 3.84 6.72
N THR A 127 13.11 4.74 7.47
CA THR A 127 14.29 5.48 7.00
C THR A 127 15.56 4.68 7.29
N VAL A 128 16.44 4.55 6.29
CA VAL A 128 17.76 3.93 6.47
C VAL A 128 18.62 4.83 7.34
N SER A 129 18.92 4.39 8.54
CA SER A 129 19.80 5.11 9.49
C SER A 129 21.26 4.69 9.39
N GLY A 130 21.55 3.53 8.79
CA GLY A 130 22.90 3.05 8.59
C GLY A 130 22.99 1.82 7.70
N ILE A 131 24.15 1.62 7.10
CA ILE A 131 24.45 0.46 6.25
C ILE A 131 25.79 -0.09 6.70
N THR A 132 25.87 -1.36 7.03
CA THR A 132 27.11 -2.02 7.48
C THR A 132 27.32 -3.33 6.72
N GLY A 133 28.58 -3.77 6.58
CA GLY A 133 28.87 -5.08 6.02
C GLY A 133 28.32 -6.20 6.93
N ALA A 134 27.84 -7.26 6.33
CA ALA A 134 27.40 -8.48 7.00
C ALA A 134 27.99 -9.71 6.29
N PRO A 135 28.16 -10.86 6.98
CA PRO A 135 28.73 -12.06 6.36
C PRO A 135 27.98 -12.56 5.10
N GLN A 136 26.69 -12.25 5.02
CA GLN A 136 25.81 -12.69 3.94
C GLN A 136 25.33 -11.56 3.04
N GLY A 137 26.00 -10.39 3.06
CA GLY A 137 25.59 -9.22 2.28
C GLY A 137 25.81 -7.91 3.01
N GLN A 138 24.75 -7.12 3.18
CA GLN A 138 24.77 -5.88 3.97
C GLN A 138 23.65 -5.92 5.02
N ALA A 139 23.89 -5.29 6.15
CA ALA A 139 22.86 -5.04 7.15
C ALA A 139 22.37 -3.59 6.99
N LEU A 140 21.09 -3.42 6.73
CA LEU A 140 20.40 -2.14 6.77
C LEU A 140 19.88 -1.91 8.19
N LYS A 141 20.36 -0.85 8.83
CA LYS A 141 19.73 -0.32 10.04
C LYS A 141 18.67 0.68 9.60
N VAL A 142 17.45 0.47 10.03
CA VAL A 142 16.30 1.28 9.65
C VAL A 142 15.56 1.76 10.91
N THR A 143 15.11 3.01 10.88
CA THR A 143 14.33 3.63 11.97
C THR A 143 12.98 4.08 11.48
N TYR A 144 11.95 3.84 12.27
CA TYR A 144 10.58 4.20 11.99
C TYR A 144 9.87 4.64 13.28
N LYS A 145 8.71 5.24 13.14
CA LYS A 145 7.92 5.66 14.30
C LYS A 145 7.57 4.44 15.17
N GLY A 146 8.15 4.39 16.35
CA GLY A 146 7.92 3.32 17.32
C GLY A 146 9.04 2.27 17.42
N GLY A 147 10.11 2.36 16.61
CA GLY A 147 11.20 1.40 16.72
C GLY A 147 12.31 1.53 15.68
N GLU A 148 13.17 0.55 15.74
CA GLU A 148 14.27 0.33 14.79
C GLU A 148 14.40 -1.16 14.50
N SER A 149 14.94 -1.48 13.34
CA SER A 149 15.22 -2.86 12.92
C SER A 149 16.55 -2.94 12.18
N GLU A 150 17.23 -4.09 12.31
CA GLU A 150 18.38 -4.44 11.48
C GLU A 150 17.99 -5.59 10.57
N ILE A 151 18.14 -5.38 9.26
CA ILE A 151 17.67 -6.32 8.23
C ILE A 151 18.85 -6.69 7.33
N ILE A 152 19.15 -7.99 7.24
CA ILE A 152 20.20 -8.51 6.36
C ILE A 152 19.68 -8.57 4.93
N VAL A 153 20.38 -7.93 4.01
CA VAL A 153 20.08 -7.92 2.57
C VAL A 153 21.18 -8.67 1.84
N ALA A 154 20.86 -9.86 1.35
CA ALA A 154 21.78 -10.66 0.54
C ALA A 154 21.95 -10.03 -0.86
N PRO A 155 23.08 -10.29 -1.56
CA PRO A 155 23.37 -9.63 -2.84
C PRO A 155 22.38 -9.92 -3.96
N ASN A 156 21.66 -11.04 -3.89
CA ASN A 156 20.70 -11.51 -4.90
C ASN A 156 19.26 -11.08 -4.65
N ILE A 157 19.01 -10.34 -3.58
CA ILE A 157 17.67 -9.87 -3.24
C ILE A 157 17.21 -8.82 -4.27
N PRO A 158 15.97 -8.90 -4.77
CA PRO A 158 15.40 -7.87 -5.63
C PRO A 158 15.39 -6.51 -4.92
N ILE A 159 15.96 -5.52 -5.59
CA ILE A 159 15.90 -4.12 -5.14
C ILE A 159 15.30 -3.30 -6.26
N VAL A 160 14.26 -2.57 -5.95
CA VAL A 160 13.46 -1.85 -6.94
C VAL A 160 13.08 -0.44 -6.45
N THR A 161 12.62 0.38 -7.37
CA THR A 161 11.97 1.66 -7.09
C THR A 161 10.78 1.85 -8.02
N PHE A 162 9.91 2.80 -7.71
CA PHE A 162 8.85 3.20 -8.62
C PHE A 162 9.37 4.25 -9.61
N GLY A 163 8.99 4.09 -10.87
CA GLY A 163 9.22 5.04 -11.94
C GLY A 163 7.93 5.39 -12.68
N PRO A 164 8.01 6.32 -13.63
CA PRO A 164 6.86 6.68 -14.46
C PRO A 164 6.42 5.48 -15.31
N GLY A 165 5.11 5.31 -15.42
CA GLY A 165 4.47 4.33 -16.28
C GLY A 165 3.18 4.90 -16.86
N ASP A 166 2.60 4.18 -17.79
CA ASP A 166 1.33 4.50 -18.42
C ASP A 166 0.51 3.23 -18.70
N ALA A 167 -0.69 3.38 -19.22
CA ALA A 167 -1.61 2.27 -19.45
C ALA A 167 -1.07 1.20 -20.42
N SER A 168 -0.07 1.50 -21.26
CA SER A 168 0.54 0.52 -22.18
C SER A 168 1.28 -0.61 -21.45
N LEU A 169 1.64 -0.40 -20.17
CA LEU A 169 2.22 -1.43 -19.31
C LEU A 169 1.19 -2.47 -18.88
N LEU A 170 -0.11 -2.13 -18.90
CA LEU A 170 -1.19 -3.05 -18.53
C LEU A 170 -1.59 -3.98 -19.67
N LYS A 171 -0.61 -4.63 -20.26
CA LYS A 171 -0.78 -5.58 -21.37
C LYS A 171 -0.91 -7.01 -20.87
N PRO A 172 -1.55 -7.93 -21.63
CA PRO A 172 -1.64 -9.33 -21.26
C PRO A 172 -0.28 -9.94 -20.90
N GLY A 173 -0.23 -10.65 -19.79
CA GLY A 173 0.98 -11.28 -19.23
C GLY A 173 1.80 -10.39 -18.28
N ALA A 174 1.55 -9.07 -18.20
CA ALA A 174 2.26 -8.19 -17.28
C ALA A 174 1.86 -8.45 -15.83
N ALA A 175 2.84 -8.60 -14.93
CA ALA A 175 2.59 -8.66 -13.50
C ALA A 175 2.20 -7.28 -12.96
N ILE A 176 1.22 -7.26 -12.06
CA ILE A 176 0.75 -6.02 -11.41
C ILE A 176 0.54 -6.20 -9.91
N ILE A 177 0.61 -5.07 -9.20
CA ILE A 177 0.05 -4.91 -7.87
C ILE A 177 -0.83 -3.66 -7.83
N THR A 178 -1.97 -3.78 -7.17
CA THR A 178 -2.86 -2.64 -6.89
C THR A 178 -3.54 -2.79 -5.54
N VAL A 179 -4.04 -1.69 -5.00
CA VAL A 179 -4.95 -1.69 -3.86
C VAL A 179 -6.32 -1.27 -4.39
N ALA A 180 -7.24 -2.21 -4.38
CA ALA A 180 -8.61 -1.99 -4.81
C ALA A 180 -9.55 -1.82 -3.61
N SER A 181 -10.52 -0.94 -3.75
CA SER A 181 -11.62 -0.77 -2.81
C SER A 181 -12.80 -1.59 -3.27
N LYS A 182 -13.33 -2.44 -2.37
CA LYS A 182 -14.55 -3.19 -2.65
C LYS A 182 -15.76 -2.29 -2.39
N LYS A 183 -16.57 -2.08 -3.41
CA LYS A 183 -17.81 -1.29 -3.31
C LYS A 183 -18.94 -2.12 -2.67
N PRO A 184 -20.04 -1.48 -2.22
CA PRO A 184 -21.18 -2.19 -1.65
C PRO A 184 -21.83 -3.22 -2.59
N ASP A 185 -21.76 -3.00 -3.90
CA ASP A 185 -22.23 -3.93 -4.94
C ASP A 185 -21.29 -5.11 -5.19
N GLY A 186 -20.16 -5.17 -4.45
CA GLY A 186 -19.14 -6.21 -4.58
C GLY A 186 -18.10 -5.93 -5.66
N SER A 187 -18.25 -4.89 -6.49
CA SER A 187 -17.27 -4.52 -7.49
C SER A 187 -15.98 -3.98 -6.87
N LEU A 188 -14.87 -4.19 -7.57
CA LEU A 188 -13.56 -3.69 -7.17
C LEU A 188 -13.24 -2.43 -7.97
N SER A 189 -12.69 -1.40 -7.32
CA SER A 189 -12.22 -0.20 -8.00
C SER A 189 -10.85 0.22 -7.52
N ALA A 190 -10.01 0.73 -8.43
CA ALA A 190 -8.66 1.21 -8.12
C ALA A 190 -8.36 2.53 -8.83
N THR A 191 -7.51 3.35 -8.20
CA THR A 191 -7.02 4.61 -8.74
C THR A 191 -5.56 4.54 -9.19
N ARG A 192 -4.85 3.47 -8.78
CA ARG A 192 -3.43 3.27 -9.09
C ARG A 192 -3.15 1.81 -9.36
N VAL A 193 -2.27 1.57 -10.33
CA VAL A 193 -1.73 0.24 -10.62
C VAL A 193 -0.22 0.36 -10.74
N THR A 194 0.51 -0.53 -10.08
CA THR A 194 1.95 -0.69 -10.32
C THR A 194 2.15 -1.89 -11.21
N ALA A 195 2.85 -1.71 -12.32
CA ALA A 195 3.01 -2.71 -13.36
C ALA A 195 4.47 -3.08 -13.60
N GLU A 196 4.67 -4.30 -14.04
CA GLU A 196 5.92 -4.80 -14.55
C GLU A 196 6.43 -3.94 -15.71
N LYS A 197 7.74 -3.69 -15.73
CA LYS A 197 8.43 -3.06 -16.84
C LYS A 197 9.77 -3.75 -17.08
N ASP A 198 10.09 -4.04 -18.33
CA ASP A 198 11.36 -4.63 -18.76
C ASP A 198 11.74 -5.92 -17.99
N GLY A 199 10.75 -6.76 -17.68
CA GLY A 199 10.92 -8.00 -16.92
C GLY A 199 11.08 -7.81 -15.40
N VAL A 200 11.03 -6.57 -14.91
CA VAL A 200 11.08 -6.27 -13.46
C VAL A 200 9.65 -6.25 -12.92
N LYS A 201 9.32 -7.24 -12.11
CA LYS A 201 8.00 -7.39 -11.52
C LYS A 201 7.80 -6.45 -10.33
N PRO A 202 6.54 -6.03 -10.07
CA PRO A 202 6.22 -5.26 -8.87
C PRO A 202 6.64 -6.00 -7.61
N PRO A 203 6.96 -5.24 -6.54
CA PRO A 203 7.21 -5.80 -5.22
C PRO A 203 6.07 -6.70 -4.79
N MET A 204 6.40 -7.90 -4.41
CA MET A 204 5.42 -8.95 -4.12
C MET A 204 4.96 -8.90 -2.67
#